data_fca1807348c735e05462f7ca1e4750f9
#
_entry.id   fca1807348c735e05462f7ca1e4750f9
#
_cell.length_a   1.000
_cell.length_b   1.000
_cell.length_c   1.000
_cell.angle_alpha   90.00
_cell.angle_beta   90.00
_cell.angle_gamma   90.00
#
_symmetry.space_group_name_H-M   'P 1'
#
loop_
_entity.id
_entity.type
_entity.pdbx_description
1 polymer ?
#
loop_
_entity_poly.entity_id
_entity_poly.type
_entity_poly.pdbx_seq_one_letter_code
_entity_poly.pdbx_strand_id
1 'polypeptide(L)'
;MNAVLDLLAESGQIEVDDIVTKLDVSAATARRDLDALASQQLLTRTRGGAVGQSVAYDLPIRYKREQHAPEKQRIALAASALVRRGDVVGLCGGTTSTAIATAFGARPDLAEPSPEPTLTVVTNAINIAAQLVMRPQIKTVVTGGVVHPRSYELVGPYSDIVLGQITIDIAFVGVNGIDPQFGATVHDEREAAINMLMARRAEHAVIVTDSSKIGRTAFATLGEPTLFDTLITDDRITREQRTAFEDAGLRVIVA
;
A
#
# COMPACT_ATOMS: atom_id res chain seq x y z
N MET A 1 16.20 -11.71 -8.65
CA MET A 1 15.67 -11.84 -7.28
C MET A 1 14.24 -11.29 -7.17
N ASN A 2 13.91 -10.02 -7.52
CA ASN A 2 12.53 -9.52 -7.47
C ASN A 2 11.57 -10.38 -8.30
N ALA A 3 11.92 -10.69 -9.54
CA ALA A 3 11.10 -11.54 -10.41
C ALA A 3 10.82 -12.95 -9.85
N VAL A 4 11.74 -13.52 -9.04
CA VAL A 4 11.49 -14.79 -8.33
C VAL A 4 10.42 -14.62 -7.26
N LEU A 5 10.45 -13.51 -6.53
CA LEU A 5 9.42 -13.20 -5.53
C LEU A 5 8.05 -12.92 -6.17
N ASP A 6 8.04 -12.31 -7.35
CA ASP A 6 6.80 -12.07 -8.11
C ASP A 6 6.15 -13.39 -8.53
N LEU A 7 6.93 -14.31 -9.12
CA LEU A 7 6.46 -15.64 -9.46
C LEU A 7 5.97 -16.44 -8.25
N LEU A 8 6.66 -16.31 -7.12
CA LEU A 8 6.27 -16.96 -5.88
C LEU A 8 4.97 -16.38 -5.30
N ALA A 9 4.77 -15.07 -5.42
CA ALA A 9 3.54 -14.40 -4.97
C ALA A 9 2.31 -14.79 -5.79
N GLU A 10 2.49 -15.11 -7.08
CA GLU A 10 1.41 -15.58 -7.97
C GLU A 10 0.98 -17.01 -7.67
N SER A 11 1.93 -17.90 -7.44
CA SER A 11 1.69 -19.36 -7.38
C SER A 11 1.74 -19.96 -5.96
N GLY A 12 2.21 -19.20 -4.96
CA GLY A 12 2.43 -19.67 -3.59
C GLY A 12 3.63 -20.61 -3.44
N GLN A 13 4.05 -21.27 -4.52
CA GLN A 13 5.24 -22.14 -4.60
C GLN A 13 5.88 -22.03 -5.97
N ILE A 14 7.18 -22.31 -6.07
CA ILE A 14 7.92 -22.26 -7.34
C ILE A 14 9.02 -23.32 -7.34
N GLU A 15 9.17 -24.01 -8.46
CA GLU A 15 10.26 -24.95 -8.70
C GLU A 15 11.43 -24.24 -9.40
N VAL A 16 12.65 -24.78 -9.24
CA VAL A 16 13.86 -24.25 -9.91
C VAL A 16 13.68 -24.23 -11.43
N ASP A 17 13.06 -25.25 -12.00
CA ASP A 17 12.84 -25.37 -13.44
C ASP A 17 11.86 -24.31 -13.98
N ASP A 18 10.86 -23.93 -13.17
CA ASP A 18 9.95 -22.81 -13.50
C ASP A 18 10.71 -21.48 -13.56
N ILE A 19 11.62 -21.25 -12.61
CA ILE A 19 12.46 -20.04 -12.59
C ILE A 19 13.37 -20.00 -13.82
N VAL A 20 14.01 -21.13 -14.14
CA VAL A 20 14.85 -21.25 -15.33
C VAL A 20 14.08 -20.91 -16.60
N THR A 21 12.88 -21.48 -16.74
CA THR A 21 12.05 -21.32 -17.94
C THR A 21 11.45 -19.92 -18.05
N LYS A 22 10.91 -19.40 -16.96
CA LYS A 22 10.19 -18.11 -16.98
C LYS A 22 11.09 -16.89 -16.97
N LEU A 23 12.28 -17.00 -16.36
CA LEU A 23 13.22 -15.88 -16.22
C LEU A 23 14.45 -15.99 -17.12
N ASP A 24 14.57 -17.06 -17.92
CA ASP A 24 15.71 -17.32 -18.82
C ASP A 24 17.06 -17.25 -18.09
N VAL A 25 17.17 -17.93 -16.96
CA VAL A 25 18.40 -17.97 -16.14
C VAL A 25 18.89 -19.39 -15.97
N SER A 26 20.17 -19.57 -15.62
CA SER A 26 20.70 -20.91 -15.34
C SER A 26 20.13 -21.47 -14.03
N ALA A 27 20.02 -22.80 -13.90
CA ALA A 27 19.62 -23.46 -12.65
C ALA A 27 20.54 -23.11 -11.47
N ALA A 28 21.82 -22.85 -11.74
CA ALA A 28 22.75 -22.39 -10.71
C ALA A 28 22.40 -20.97 -10.19
N THR A 29 22.02 -20.08 -11.11
CA THR A 29 21.56 -18.72 -10.77
C THR A 29 20.25 -18.80 -9.99
N ALA A 30 19.26 -19.58 -10.45
CA ALA A 30 17.98 -19.76 -9.77
C ALA A 30 18.17 -20.28 -8.34
N ARG A 31 19.02 -21.30 -8.12
CA ARG A 31 19.32 -21.81 -6.77
C ARG A 31 19.98 -20.76 -5.89
N ARG A 32 20.97 -20.02 -6.42
CA ARG A 32 21.64 -18.94 -5.66
C ARG A 32 20.67 -17.84 -5.25
N ASP A 33 19.78 -17.43 -6.14
CA ASP A 33 18.76 -16.43 -5.84
C ASP A 33 17.79 -16.92 -4.76
N LEU A 34 17.33 -18.18 -4.85
CA LEU A 34 16.49 -18.79 -3.83
C LEU A 34 17.20 -18.90 -2.47
N ASP A 35 18.49 -19.25 -2.44
CA ASP A 35 19.27 -19.33 -1.20
C ASP A 35 19.48 -17.94 -0.58
N ALA A 36 19.76 -16.93 -1.40
CA ALA A 36 19.89 -15.55 -0.95
C ALA A 36 18.56 -14.99 -0.39
N LEU A 37 17.43 -15.33 -1.01
CA LEU A 37 16.10 -14.95 -0.53
C LEU A 37 15.71 -15.70 0.76
N ALA A 38 16.08 -16.98 0.86
CA ALA A 38 15.86 -17.77 2.08
C ALA A 38 16.67 -17.24 3.27
N SER A 39 17.94 -16.85 3.05
CA SER A 39 18.79 -16.25 4.08
C SER A 39 18.23 -14.93 4.60
N GLN A 40 17.45 -14.21 3.80
CA GLN A 40 16.72 -13.01 4.17
C GLN A 40 15.32 -13.32 4.73
N GLN A 41 14.98 -14.60 4.93
CA GLN A 41 13.66 -15.04 5.39
C GLN A 41 12.48 -14.55 4.53
N LEU A 42 12.70 -14.42 3.21
CA LEU A 42 11.69 -13.97 2.26
C LEU A 42 10.91 -15.14 1.63
N LEU A 43 11.41 -16.35 1.78
CA LEU A 43 10.77 -17.60 1.35
C LEU A 43 11.34 -18.77 2.17
N THR A 44 10.68 -19.93 2.05
CA THR A 44 11.18 -21.20 2.63
C THR A 44 11.63 -22.13 1.52
N ARG A 45 12.88 -22.64 1.61
CA ARG A 45 13.42 -23.62 0.66
C ARG A 45 12.71 -24.95 0.75
N THR A 46 12.45 -25.56 -0.40
CA THR A 46 12.07 -26.97 -0.56
C THR A 46 13.17 -27.74 -1.27
N ARG A 47 13.01 -29.06 -1.46
CA ARG A 47 14.02 -29.90 -2.15
C ARG A 47 14.22 -29.51 -3.61
N GLY A 48 13.17 -29.02 -4.29
CA GLY A 48 13.19 -28.67 -5.72
C GLY A 48 13.02 -27.17 -6.01
N GLY A 49 12.67 -26.37 -5.01
CA GLY A 49 12.29 -24.97 -5.24
C GLY A 49 12.14 -24.16 -3.96
N ALA A 50 11.04 -23.45 -3.85
CA ALA A 50 10.67 -22.68 -2.67
C ALA A 50 9.15 -22.54 -2.53
N VAL A 51 8.71 -22.28 -1.31
CA VAL A 51 7.32 -21.91 -0.99
C VAL A 51 7.30 -20.53 -0.34
N GLY A 52 6.24 -19.78 -0.61
CA GLY A 52 5.93 -18.54 0.11
C GLY A 52 5.67 -18.84 1.59
N GLN A 53 5.90 -17.85 2.42
CA GLN A 53 5.50 -17.96 3.82
C GLN A 53 3.99 -17.73 3.95
N SER A 54 3.41 -18.09 5.11
CA SER A 54 1.96 -18.12 5.38
C SER A 54 1.21 -16.81 5.04
N VAL A 55 -0.12 -16.84 5.07
CA VAL A 55 -1.06 -15.71 4.87
C VAL A 55 -0.71 -14.46 5.69
N ALA A 56 -0.06 -14.63 6.85
CA ALA A 56 0.45 -13.53 7.68
C ALA A 56 1.81 -12.96 7.22
N TYR A 57 2.40 -13.50 6.15
CA TYR A 57 3.72 -13.06 5.72
C TYR A 57 3.62 -11.94 4.68
N ASP A 58 4.16 -10.79 5.05
CA ASP A 58 4.25 -9.63 4.17
C ASP A 58 5.69 -9.44 3.64
N LEU A 59 5.82 -9.30 2.31
CA LEU A 59 7.10 -8.94 1.68
C LEU A 59 7.50 -7.52 2.09
N PRO A 60 8.77 -7.27 2.46
CA PRO A 60 9.22 -5.92 2.72
C PRO A 60 8.94 -4.96 1.56
N ILE A 61 8.53 -3.74 1.89
CA ILE A 61 8.10 -2.71 0.92
C ILE A 61 9.10 -2.47 -0.21
N ARG A 62 10.41 -2.64 0.06
CA ARG A 62 11.48 -2.49 -0.94
C ARG A 62 11.35 -3.46 -2.12
N TYR A 63 10.77 -4.66 -1.92
CA TYR A 63 10.54 -5.66 -2.97
C TYR A 63 9.22 -5.48 -3.70
N LYS A 64 8.24 -4.80 -3.07
CA LYS A 64 6.93 -4.51 -3.66
C LYS A 64 6.91 -3.28 -4.55
N ARG A 65 7.96 -2.45 -4.51
CA ARG A 65 7.97 -1.13 -5.16
C ARG A 65 7.84 -1.23 -6.68
N GLU A 66 8.47 -2.22 -7.29
CA GLU A 66 8.48 -2.40 -8.75
C GLU A 66 7.26 -3.18 -9.25
N GLN A 67 6.59 -3.94 -8.37
CA GLN A 67 5.38 -4.69 -8.73
C GLN A 67 4.25 -3.73 -9.08
N HIS A 68 3.66 -3.90 -10.27
CA HIS A 68 2.54 -3.07 -10.75
C HIS A 68 2.82 -1.55 -10.67
N ALA A 69 4.07 -1.13 -10.93
CA ALA A 69 4.46 0.27 -10.81
C ALA A 69 3.67 1.21 -11.75
N PRO A 70 3.38 0.86 -13.02
CA PRO A 70 2.55 1.70 -13.90
C PRO A 70 1.13 1.89 -13.38
N GLU A 71 0.50 0.83 -12.87
CA GLU A 71 -0.85 0.87 -12.30
C GLU A 71 -0.89 1.76 -11.05
N LYS A 72 0.06 1.58 -10.14
CA LYS A 72 0.17 2.41 -8.93
C LYS A 72 0.41 3.88 -9.26
N GLN A 73 1.12 4.17 -10.34
CA GLN A 73 1.32 5.55 -10.78
C GLN A 73 0.01 6.16 -11.29
N ARG A 74 -0.79 5.44 -12.09
CA ARG A 74 -2.11 5.92 -12.52
C ARG A 74 -3.05 6.12 -11.33
N ILE A 75 -3.12 5.16 -10.40
CA ILE A 75 -3.88 5.26 -9.16
C ILE A 75 -3.44 6.49 -8.35
N ALA A 76 -2.13 6.73 -8.24
CA ALA A 76 -1.60 7.89 -7.51
C ALA A 76 -2.00 9.22 -8.14
N LEU A 77 -2.03 9.32 -9.47
CA LEU A 77 -2.49 10.52 -10.17
C LEU A 77 -4.00 10.74 -9.95
N ALA A 78 -4.81 9.68 -10.04
CA ALA A 78 -6.25 9.75 -9.76
C ALA A 78 -6.53 10.15 -8.31
N ALA A 79 -5.80 9.59 -7.34
CA ALA A 79 -5.89 9.97 -5.93
C ALA A 79 -5.48 11.42 -5.71
N SER A 80 -4.36 11.85 -6.31
CA SER A 80 -3.88 13.23 -6.20
C SER A 80 -4.87 14.25 -6.76
N ALA A 81 -5.64 13.89 -7.79
CA ALA A 81 -6.66 14.77 -8.37
C ALA A 81 -7.87 15.02 -7.46
N LEU A 82 -8.10 14.18 -6.43
CA LEU A 82 -9.14 14.40 -5.44
C LEU A 82 -8.76 15.44 -4.38
N VAL A 83 -7.46 15.73 -4.24
CA VAL A 83 -6.92 16.61 -3.19
C VAL A 83 -6.90 18.06 -3.65
N ARG A 84 -7.40 18.95 -2.81
CA ARG A 84 -7.41 20.40 -3.00
C ARG A 84 -6.29 21.06 -2.22
N ARG A 85 -5.90 22.23 -2.66
CA ARG A 85 -4.96 23.07 -1.89
C ARG A 85 -5.56 23.43 -0.54
N GLY A 86 -4.81 23.25 0.52
CA GLY A 86 -5.23 23.50 1.90
C GLY A 86 -5.73 22.28 2.65
N ASP A 87 -6.02 21.17 1.94
CA ASP A 87 -6.53 19.95 2.58
C ASP A 87 -5.53 19.37 3.58
N VAL A 88 -6.06 18.66 4.56
CA VAL A 88 -5.35 17.75 5.47
C VAL A 88 -5.53 16.33 4.95
N VAL A 89 -4.44 15.73 4.48
CA VAL A 89 -4.44 14.42 3.82
C VAL A 89 -3.80 13.37 4.71
N GLY A 90 -4.51 12.28 4.99
CA GLY A 90 -3.95 11.08 5.60
C GLY A 90 -3.31 10.17 4.55
N LEU A 91 -2.06 9.78 4.76
CA LEU A 91 -1.38 8.75 3.95
C LEU A 91 -0.87 7.64 4.85
N CYS A 92 -1.48 6.46 4.77
CA CYS A 92 -0.93 5.25 5.35
C CYS A 92 0.30 4.77 4.57
N GLY A 93 1.02 3.78 5.09
CA GLY A 93 2.16 3.22 4.39
C GLY A 93 1.79 2.43 3.12
N GLY A 94 2.79 1.89 2.47
CA GLY A 94 2.65 1.09 1.26
C GLY A 94 3.17 1.77 0.00
N THR A 95 3.34 0.96 -1.05
CA THR A 95 3.95 1.42 -2.31
C THR A 95 3.03 2.33 -3.12
N THR A 96 1.71 2.12 -3.07
CA THR A 96 0.72 2.99 -3.73
C THR A 96 0.67 4.35 -3.04
N SER A 97 0.64 4.39 -1.70
CA SER A 97 0.69 5.64 -0.93
C SER A 97 2.01 6.40 -1.14
N THR A 98 3.13 5.68 -1.27
CA THR A 98 4.41 6.29 -1.65
C THR A 98 4.35 6.94 -3.04
N ALA A 99 3.65 6.32 -3.99
CA ALA A 99 3.43 6.91 -5.32
C ALA A 99 2.53 8.16 -5.24
N ILE A 100 1.51 8.17 -4.37
CA ILE A 100 0.66 9.35 -4.12
C ILE A 100 1.49 10.51 -3.56
N ALA A 101 2.37 10.25 -2.57
CA ALA A 101 3.29 11.25 -2.06
C ALA A 101 4.22 11.82 -3.15
N THR A 102 4.65 10.98 -4.10
CA THR A 102 5.42 11.41 -5.27
C THR A 102 4.57 12.32 -6.18
N ALA A 103 3.32 11.94 -6.42
CA ALA A 103 2.40 12.75 -7.24
C ALA A 103 2.13 14.12 -6.62
N PHE A 104 1.95 14.23 -5.30
CA PHE A 104 1.84 15.53 -4.62
C PHE A 104 3.07 16.41 -4.83
N GLY A 105 4.27 15.83 -4.72
CA GLY A 105 5.53 16.55 -4.95
C GLY A 105 5.74 17.02 -6.39
N ALA A 106 4.99 16.48 -7.35
CA ALA A 106 5.04 16.86 -8.77
C ALA A 106 3.96 17.87 -9.18
N ARG A 107 3.00 18.18 -8.30
CA ARG A 107 1.91 19.14 -8.59
C ARG A 107 2.39 20.58 -8.52
N PRO A 108 2.28 21.37 -9.60
CA PRO A 108 2.74 22.77 -9.63
C PRO A 108 2.01 23.65 -8.60
N ASP A 109 0.68 23.48 -8.45
CA ASP A 109 -0.14 24.26 -7.53
C ASP A 109 0.20 24.05 -6.06
N LEU A 110 0.73 22.87 -5.71
CA LEU A 110 1.21 22.57 -4.36
C LEU A 110 2.66 23.05 -4.13
N ALA A 111 3.42 23.26 -5.20
CA ALA A 111 4.81 23.73 -5.12
C ALA A 111 4.93 25.26 -5.09
N GLU A 112 3.86 26.01 -5.38
CA GLU A 112 3.85 27.47 -5.35
C GLU A 112 4.18 28.01 -3.96
N PRO A 113 5.09 29.00 -3.85
CA PRO A 113 5.37 29.66 -2.58
C PRO A 113 4.09 30.22 -1.94
N SER A 114 3.90 29.96 -0.65
CA SER A 114 2.73 30.39 0.10
C SER A 114 3.14 30.68 1.56
N PRO A 115 2.54 31.70 2.22
CA PRO A 115 2.78 31.93 3.65
C PRO A 115 2.21 30.78 4.52
N GLU A 116 1.16 30.11 4.05
CA GLU A 116 0.57 28.94 4.70
C GLU A 116 0.90 27.67 3.92
N PRO A 117 0.95 26.50 4.58
CA PRO A 117 1.13 25.24 3.89
C PRO A 117 0.10 25.04 2.78
N THR A 118 0.55 24.63 1.61
CA THR A 118 -0.35 24.32 0.48
C THR A 118 -1.05 22.99 0.64
N LEU A 119 -0.51 22.12 1.49
CA LEU A 119 -1.06 20.83 1.88
C LEU A 119 -0.53 20.46 3.27
N THR A 120 -1.36 19.81 4.09
CA THR A 120 -0.90 19.12 5.30
C THR A 120 -1.02 17.62 5.08
N VAL A 121 0.08 16.88 5.19
CA VAL A 121 0.09 15.41 5.10
C VAL A 121 0.35 14.81 6.46
N VAL A 122 -0.59 14.00 6.92
CA VAL A 122 -0.48 13.18 8.15
C VAL A 122 -0.13 11.77 7.71
N THR A 123 0.98 11.22 8.18
CA THR A 123 1.42 9.88 7.78
C THR A 123 2.02 9.10 8.94
N ASN A 124 1.77 7.80 8.96
CA ASN A 124 2.46 6.83 9.81
C ASN A 124 3.66 6.17 9.10
N ALA A 125 4.01 6.60 7.87
CA ALA A 125 5.07 5.98 7.07
C ALA A 125 6.34 6.85 7.03
N ILE A 126 7.46 6.31 7.55
CA ILE A 126 8.75 7.02 7.62
C ILE A 126 9.26 7.39 6.22
N ASN A 127 9.14 6.50 5.25
CA ASN A 127 9.59 6.75 3.88
C ASN A 127 8.80 7.87 3.19
N ILE A 128 7.49 7.97 3.47
CA ILE A 128 6.64 9.07 2.97
C ILE A 128 7.05 10.38 3.65
N ALA A 129 7.22 10.38 4.97
CA ALA A 129 7.67 11.55 5.71
C ALA A 129 9.03 12.04 5.21
N ALA A 130 10.01 11.14 5.04
CA ALA A 130 11.34 11.47 4.52
C ALA A 130 11.30 12.05 3.09
N GLN A 131 10.36 11.63 2.28
CA GLN A 131 10.17 12.17 0.93
C GLN A 131 9.55 13.57 0.95
N LEU A 132 8.54 13.78 1.78
CA LEU A 132 7.77 15.03 1.81
C LEU A 132 8.46 16.14 2.58
N VAL A 133 9.33 15.85 3.55
CA VAL A 133 10.09 16.86 4.29
C VAL A 133 10.97 17.74 3.38
N MET A 134 11.30 17.27 2.19
CA MET A 134 12.02 18.03 1.17
C MET A 134 11.12 19.03 0.40
N ARG A 135 9.85 19.14 0.75
CA ARG A 135 8.85 20.01 0.12
C ARG A 135 8.37 21.05 1.13
N PRO A 136 8.98 22.24 1.20
CA PRO A 136 8.73 23.21 2.27
C PRO A 136 7.27 23.73 2.30
N GLN A 137 6.54 23.64 1.19
CA GLN A 137 5.12 24.02 1.10
C GLN A 137 4.18 22.95 1.64
N ILE A 138 4.67 21.71 1.82
CA ILE A 138 3.88 20.60 2.37
C ILE A 138 4.23 20.42 3.84
N LYS A 139 3.30 20.75 4.73
CA LYS A 139 3.43 20.45 6.16
C LYS A 139 3.28 18.95 6.37
N THR A 140 4.31 18.30 6.89
CA THR A 140 4.32 16.86 7.16
C THR A 140 4.18 16.60 8.65
N VAL A 141 3.15 15.88 9.04
CA VAL A 141 2.91 15.42 10.41
C VAL A 141 3.12 13.91 10.46
N VAL A 142 4.02 13.46 11.33
CA VAL A 142 4.30 12.03 11.55
C VAL A 142 3.60 11.59 12.83
N THR A 143 2.83 10.49 12.76
CA THR A 143 2.01 10.02 13.89
C THR A 143 2.83 9.57 15.11
N GLY A 144 4.12 9.26 14.92
CA GLY A 144 4.91 8.58 15.94
C GLY A 144 4.57 7.08 16.04
N GLY A 145 5.29 6.35 16.89
CA GLY A 145 5.05 4.90 17.05
C GLY A 145 6.33 4.08 17.00
N VAL A 146 6.16 2.75 16.99
CA VAL A 146 7.23 1.78 16.80
C VAL A 146 7.34 1.43 15.32
N VAL A 147 8.56 1.48 14.79
CA VAL A 147 8.78 1.19 13.35
C VAL A 147 8.53 -0.28 13.06
N HIS A 148 7.60 -0.56 12.13
CA HIS A 148 7.45 -1.89 11.56
C HIS A 148 8.46 -2.07 10.41
N PRO A 149 9.42 -3.03 10.52
CA PRO A 149 10.59 -3.06 9.63
C PRO A 149 10.28 -3.46 8.19
N ARG A 150 9.11 -4.06 7.90
CA ARG A 150 8.72 -4.53 6.57
C ARG A 150 7.98 -3.46 5.77
N SER A 151 7.12 -2.68 6.42
CA SER A 151 6.28 -1.65 5.79
C SER A 151 6.84 -0.23 5.96
N TYR A 152 7.76 -0.02 6.92
CA TYR A 152 8.23 1.30 7.37
C TYR A 152 7.12 2.13 8.01
N GLU A 153 6.04 1.48 8.43
CA GLU A 153 4.96 2.13 9.17
C GLU A 153 5.30 2.22 10.67
N LEU A 154 4.87 3.30 11.26
CA LEU A 154 4.85 3.52 12.69
C LEU A 154 3.55 2.94 13.23
N VAL A 155 3.66 2.01 14.16
CA VAL A 155 2.53 1.27 14.73
C VAL A 155 2.54 1.36 16.26
N GLY A 156 1.41 1.00 16.87
CA GLY A 156 1.25 0.93 18.31
C GLY A 156 0.62 2.19 18.92
N PRO A 157 0.42 2.21 20.24
CA PRO A 157 -0.47 3.18 20.92
C PRO A 157 0.03 4.63 20.89
N TYR A 158 1.29 4.87 20.56
CA TYR A 158 1.81 6.24 20.44
C TYR A 158 1.22 6.99 19.24
N SER A 159 0.86 6.27 18.18
CA SER A 159 0.20 6.87 17.00
C SER A 159 -1.21 7.35 17.32
N ASP A 160 -1.91 6.67 18.24
CA ASP A 160 -3.28 7.00 18.64
C ASP A 160 -3.37 8.40 19.27
N ILE A 161 -2.32 8.82 20.00
CA ILE A 161 -2.26 10.12 20.66
C ILE A 161 -2.31 11.25 19.63
N VAL A 162 -1.53 11.13 18.56
CA VAL A 162 -1.48 12.15 17.51
C VAL A 162 -2.73 12.12 16.66
N LEU A 163 -3.14 10.94 16.17
CA LEU A 163 -4.34 10.79 15.34
C LEU A 163 -5.61 11.18 16.09
N GLY A 164 -5.68 10.93 17.41
CA GLY A 164 -6.81 11.33 18.24
C GLY A 164 -7.06 12.85 18.30
N GLN A 165 -6.05 13.66 18.00
CA GLN A 165 -6.09 15.13 18.05
C GLN A 165 -6.20 15.80 16.67
N ILE A 166 -6.25 15.02 15.58
CA ILE A 166 -6.24 15.53 14.21
C ILE A 166 -7.55 15.18 13.52
N THR A 167 -8.06 16.10 12.71
CA THR A 167 -9.11 15.86 11.70
C THR A 167 -8.43 15.81 10.33
N ILE A 168 -8.93 14.94 9.46
CA ILE A 168 -8.37 14.68 8.13
C ILE A 168 -9.52 14.90 7.13
N ASP A 169 -9.26 15.64 6.05
CA ASP A 169 -10.26 15.83 5.00
C ASP A 169 -10.38 14.58 4.13
N ILE A 170 -9.27 14.02 3.72
CA ILE A 170 -9.23 12.79 2.92
C ILE A 170 -8.08 11.87 3.34
N ALA A 171 -8.37 10.60 3.59
CA ALA A 171 -7.34 9.58 3.88
C ALA A 171 -7.23 8.56 2.76
N PHE A 172 -6.01 8.29 2.30
CA PHE A 172 -5.72 7.23 1.35
C PHE A 172 -5.10 6.04 2.07
N VAL A 173 -5.75 4.91 1.99
CA VAL A 173 -5.39 3.68 2.69
C VAL A 173 -5.04 2.58 1.70
N GLY A 174 -3.79 2.12 1.73
CA GLY A 174 -3.34 0.95 0.99
C GLY A 174 -3.75 -0.35 1.69
N VAL A 175 -3.99 -1.40 0.89
CA VAL A 175 -4.44 -2.70 1.41
C VAL A 175 -3.64 -3.86 0.83
N ASN A 176 -3.66 -5.01 1.50
CA ASN A 176 -3.09 -6.26 1.00
C ASN A 176 -4.16 -7.14 0.33
N GLY A 177 -5.41 -6.94 0.67
CA GLY A 177 -6.57 -7.57 0.03
C GLY A 177 -7.83 -6.74 0.23
N ILE A 178 -8.75 -6.83 -0.73
CA ILE A 178 -10.07 -6.22 -0.62
C ILE A 178 -11.11 -7.13 -1.26
N ASP A 179 -12.23 -7.30 -0.58
CA ASP A 179 -13.36 -8.10 -1.01
C ASP A 179 -14.67 -7.35 -0.70
N PRO A 180 -15.69 -7.39 -1.59
CA PRO A 180 -16.95 -6.68 -1.37
C PRO A 180 -17.70 -7.09 -0.10
N GLN A 181 -17.53 -8.34 0.36
CA GLN A 181 -18.21 -8.87 1.54
C GLN A 181 -17.36 -8.75 2.81
N PHE A 182 -16.05 -9.02 2.70
CA PHE A 182 -15.14 -9.05 3.85
C PHE A 182 -14.44 -7.71 4.09
N GLY A 183 -14.57 -6.75 3.18
CA GLY A 183 -13.93 -5.45 3.27
C GLY A 183 -12.43 -5.46 2.99
N ALA A 184 -11.75 -4.44 3.50
CA ALA A 184 -10.33 -4.22 3.32
C ALA A 184 -9.50 -4.93 4.39
N THR A 185 -8.36 -5.52 4.00
CA THR A 185 -7.50 -6.31 4.90
C THR A 185 -6.02 -6.05 4.67
N VAL A 186 -5.22 -6.22 5.74
CA VAL A 186 -3.76 -6.13 5.74
C VAL A 186 -3.13 -7.30 6.48
N HIS A 187 -1.81 -7.49 6.36
CA HIS A 187 -1.14 -8.66 6.96
C HIS A 187 -0.83 -8.50 8.46
N ASP A 188 -0.73 -7.28 8.98
CA ASP A 188 -0.35 -6.99 10.37
C ASP A 188 -1.49 -6.27 11.11
N GLU A 189 -1.90 -6.78 12.27
CA GLU A 189 -3.00 -6.22 13.05
C GLU A 189 -2.69 -4.84 13.63
N ARG A 190 -1.41 -4.52 13.82
CA ARG A 190 -0.99 -3.20 14.30
C ARG A 190 -1.07 -2.16 13.20
N GLU A 191 -0.73 -2.54 11.97
CA GLU A 191 -0.97 -1.71 10.78
C GLU A 191 -2.48 -1.50 10.57
N ALA A 192 -3.28 -2.58 10.71
CA ALA A 192 -4.73 -2.49 10.61
C ALA A 192 -5.30 -1.46 11.60
N ALA A 193 -4.87 -1.49 12.86
CA ALA A 193 -5.36 -0.59 13.90
C ALA A 193 -5.11 0.88 13.55
N ILE A 194 -3.88 1.23 13.12
CA ILE A 194 -3.52 2.61 12.78
C ILE A 194 -4.20 3.08 11.49
N ASN A 195 -4.25 2.23 10.48
CA ASN A 195 -4.85 2.55 9.20
C ASN A 195 -6.36 2.72 9.32
N MET A 196 -7.02 1.90 10.14
CA MET A 196 -8.42 2.06 10.50
C MET A 196 -8.66 3.38 11.27
N LEU A 197 -7.79 3.72 12.24
CA LEU A 197 -7.94 4.98 12.99
C LEU A 197 -7.77 6.18 12.07
N MET A 198 -6.81 6.16 11.15
CA MET A 198 -6.63 7.23 10.17
C MET A 198 -7.87 7.40 9.27
N ALA A 199 -8.45 6.29 8.79
CA ALA A 199 -9.70 6.31 8.03
C ALA A 199 -10.87 6.90 8.84
N ARG A 200 -11.01 6.50 10.11
CA ARG A 200 -12.07 7.03 11.01
C ARG A 200 -11.93 8.52 11.33
N ARG A 201 -10.73 9.08 11.22
CA ARG A 201 -10.47 10.51 11.45
C ARG A 201 -10.66 11.36 10.20
N ALA A 202 -10.91 10.73 9.06
CA ALA A 202 -11.10 11.38 7.78
C ALA A 202 -12.59 11.61 7.48
N GLU A 203 -12.88 12.73 6.81
CA GLU A 203 -14.20 12.99 6.23
C GLU A 203 -14.45 12.04 5.05
N HIS A 204 -13.40 11.80 4.25
CA HIS A 204 -13.41 10.85 3.14
C HIS A 204 -12.30 9.81 3.32
N ALA A 205 -12.68 8.54 3.39
CA ALA A 205 -11.74 7.43 3.48
C ALA A 205 -11.71 6.65 2.16
N VAL A 206 -10.55 6.66 1.51
CA VAL A 206 -10.34 6.13 0.16
C VAL A 206 -9.38 4.95 0.18
N ILE A 207 -9.81 3.80 -0.31
CA ILE A 207 -8.92 2.66 -0.57
C ILE A 207 -8.19 2.89 -1.88
N VAL A 208 -6.87 2.70 -1.87
CA VAL A 208 -6.01 2.80 -3.05
C VAL A 208 -5.24 1.51 -3.25
N THR A 209 -5.56 0.78 -4.31
CA THR A 209 -4.95 -0.53 -4.55
C THR A 209 -4.95 -0.91 -6.02
N ASP A 210 -3.96 -1.66 -6.45
CA ASP A 210 -4.00 -2.29 -7.76
C ASP A 210 -4.93 -3.52 -7.78
N SER A 211 -5.45 -3.86 -8.95
CA SER A 211 -6.44 -4.93 -9.16
C SER A 211 -5.98 -6.31 -8.70
N SER A 212 -4.68 -6.55 -8.55
CA SER A 212 -4.14 -7.83 -8.07
C SER A 212 -4.55 -8.15 -6.62
N LYS A 213 -5.07 -7.16 -5.87
CA LYS A 213 -5.53 -7.30 -4.48
C LYS A 213 -7.03 -7.54 -4.36
N ILE A 214 -7.78 -7.37 -5.46
CA ILE A 214 -9.22 -7.56 -5.49
C ILE A 214 -9.56 -9.05 -5.40
N GLY A 215 -10.52 -9.42 -4.54
CA GLY A 215 -10.90 -10.80 -4.26
C GLY A 215 -9.90 -11.56 -3.41
N ARG A 216 -8.94 -10.86 -2.78
CA ARG A 216 -8.01 -11.43 -1.81
C ARG A 216 -8.34 -10.95 -0.41
N THR A 217 -8.01 -11.78 0.58
CA THR A 217 -8.08 -11.44 1.99
C THR A 217 -6.72 -11.63 2.64
N ALA A 218 -6.39 -10.77 3.60
CA ALA A 218 -5.22 -10.88 4.47
C ALA A 218 -5.64 -11.09 5.92
N PHE A 219 -4.70 -11.17 6.84
CA PHE A 219 -4.93 -11.62 8.22
C PHE A 219 -5.83 -10.68 9.04
N ALA A 220 -5.64 -9.37 8.93
CA ALA A 220 -6.31 -8.38 9.79
C ALA A 220 -7.22 -7.46 8.98
N THR A 221 -8.47 -7.26 9.45
CA THR A 221 -9.43 -6.35 8.84
C THR A 221 -9.15 -4.90 9.22
N LEU A 222 -9.46 -3.98 8.31
CA LEU A 222 -9.44 -2.52 8.54
C LEU A 222 -10.76 -1.98 9.13
N GLY A 223 -11.64 -2.84 9.62
CA GLY A 223 -12.94 -2.49 10.18
C GLY A 223 -14.10 -2.82 9.24
N GLU A 224 -15.25 -2.21 9.50
CA GLU A 224 -16.47 -2.44 8.72
C GLU A 224 -16.29 -1.95 7.27
N PRO A 225 -16.87 -2.66 6.28
CA PRO A 225 -16.80 -2.25 4.87
C PRO A 225 -17.27 -0.81 4.63
N THR A 226 -18.24 -0.34 5.40
CA THR A 226 -18.80 1.02 5.35
C THR A 226 -17.88 2.12 5.85
N LEU A 227 -16.70 1.77 6.38
CA LEU A 227 -15.69 2.76 6.78
C LEU A 227 -15.12 3.53 5.59
N PHE A 228 -15.15 2.94 4.41
CA PHE A 228 -14.61 3.53 3.19
C PHE A 228 -15.74 3.92 2.24
N ASP A 229 -15.59 5.06 1.58
CA ASP A 229 -16.56 5.56 0.60
C ASP A 229 -16.11 5.37 -0.86
N THR A 230 -14.82 5.23 -1.09
CA THR A 230 -14.24 5.19 -2.44
C THR A 230 -13.14 4.13 -2.55
N LEU A 231 -13.13 3.43 -3.68
CA LEU A 231 -12.05 2.56 -4.14
C LEU A 231 -11.42 3.15 -5.40
N ILE A 232 -10.10 3.41 -5.39
CA ILE A 232 -9.34 3.74 -6.60
C ILE A 232 -8.49 2.53 -6.98
N THR A 233 -8.67 2.03 -8.21
CA THR A 233 -7.94 0.88 -8.72
C THR A 233 -7.60 1.04 -10.21
N ASP A 234 -6.84 0.12 -10.78
CA ASP A 234 -6.47 0.14 -12.19
C ASP A 234 -7.54 -0.51 -13.11
N ASP A 235 -7.34 -0.35 -14.42
CA ASP A 235 -8.24 -0.76 -15.51
C ASP A 235 -8.40 -2.28 -15.69
N ARG A 236 -7.70 -3.11 -14.92
CA ARG A 236 -7.86 -4.57 -14.93
C ARG A 236 -8.96 -5.08 -13.98
N ILE A 237 -9.62 -4.18 -13.24
CA ILE A 237 -10.84 -4.55 -12.50
C ILE A 237 -11.92 -5.01 -13.49
N THR A 238 -12.54 -6.17 -13.25
CA THR A 238 -13.62 -6.63 -14.12
C THR A 238 -14.92 -5.86 -13.86
N ARG A 239 -15.84 -5.91 -14.83
CA ARG A 239 -17.16 -5.27 -14.68
C ARG A 239 -17.93 -5.85 -13.49
N GLU A 240 -17.85 -7.16 -13.30
CA GLU A 240 -18.51 -7.87 -12.19
C GLU A 240 -17.94 -7.43 -10.85
N GLN A 241 -16.60 -7.34 -10.73
CA GLN A 241 -15.95 -6.88 -9.51
C GLN A 241 -16.35 -5.42 -9.19
N ARG A 242 -16.33 -4.56 -10.21
CA ARG A 242 -16.74 -3.16 -10.05
C ARG A 242 -18.17 -3.05 -9.55
N THR A 243 -19.11 -3.75 -10.20
CA THR A 243 -20.53 -3.75 -9.78
C THR A 243 -20.68 -4.24 -8.35
N ALA A 244 -19.96 -5.31 -7.96
CA ALA A 244 -20.03 -5.84 -6.59
C ALA A 244 -19.57 -4.83 -5.53
N PHE A 245 -18.54 -4.00 -5.81
CA PHE A 245 -18.12 -2.93 -4.91
C PHE A 245 -19.12 -1.77 -4.89
N GLU A 246 -19.67 -1.39 -6.04
CA GLU A 246 -20.70 -0.35 -6.13
C GLU A 246 -21.99 -0.77 -5.39
N ASP A 247 -22.40 -2.03 -5.48
CA ASP A 247 -23.51 -2.61 -4.73
C ASP A 247 -23.23 -2.66 -3.21
N ALA A 248 -21.96 -2.82 -2.82
CA ALA A 248 -21.52 -2.72 -1.43
C ALA A 248 -21.40 -1.28 -0.91
N GLY A 249 -21.71 -0.28 -1.74
CA GLY A 249 -21.75 1.14 -1.36
C GLY A 249 -20.46 1.93 -1.62
N LEU A 250 -19.45 1.34 -2.27
CA LEU A 250 -18.23 2.07 -2.61
C LEU A 250 -18.36 2.74 -3.99
N ARG A 251 -17.93 3.98 -4.07
CA ARG A 251 -17.67 4.61 -5.37
C ARG A 251 -16.38 4.05 -5.95
N VAL A 252 -16.43 3.49 -7.17
CA VAL A 252 -15.24 2.94 -7.85
C VAL A 252 -14.70 3.93 -8.88
N ILE A 253 -13.44 4.33 -8.70
CA ILE A 253 -12.68 5.14 -9.66
C ILE A 253 -11.64 4.23 -10.32
N VAL A 254 -11.72 4.12 -11.66
CA VAL A 254 -10.77 3.35 -12.47
C VAL A 254 -9.75 4.32 -13.07
N ALA A 255 -8.45 4.07 -12.81
CA ALA A 255 -7.33 4.93 -13.15
C ALA A 255 -6.51 4.40 -14.33
#